data_5f4ea8362f54e77fb36d0259eca5bd51
#
_entry.id   5f4ea8362f54e77fb36d0259eca5bd51
#
_cell.length_a   1.000
_cell.length_b   1.000
_cell.length_c   1.000
_cell.angle_alpha   90.00
_cell.angle_beta   90.00
_cell.angle_gamma   90.00
#
_symmetry.space_group_name_H-M   'P 1'
#
loop_
_entity.id
_entity.type
_entity.pdbx_description
1 polymer ?
#
loop_
_entity_poly.entity_id
_entity_poly.type
_entity_poly.pdbx_seq_one_letter_code
_entity_poly.pdbx_strand_id
1 'polypeptide(L)'
;IASFGPLDVDPKSADYGQIGRTPKPHWEGFNLRSHLQEVFDCPVMSESDVNGAALAEAHWQLDRPIQHLAYVTVGTGIGVGVVQDGSILNGRSHPEIGHIRVERHPSDRTFSGTCPFHGDCLEGLAAGPAIAARWGASLTELSQDHPGLLLEGFYLGQLAVSLVLHHRPDVIIFGGGVSQTPRLLERIRHECLLL
;
A
#
# COMPACT_ATOMS: atom_id res chain seq x y z
N ILE A 1 -6.58 -10.90 13.05
CA ILE A 1 -5.30 -10.18 13.03
C ILE A 1 -5.05 -9.58 11.66
N ALA A 2 -4.38 -8.44 11.60
CA ALA A 2 -3.85 -7.88 10.38
C ALA A 2 -2.33 -7.78 10.48
N SER A 3 -1.60 -8.26 9.47
CA SER A 3 -0.13 -8.31 9.48
C SER A 3 0.44 -7.88 8.14
N PHE A 4 1.69 -7.47 8.16
CA PHE A 4 2.45 -7.23 6.94
C PHE A 4 2.61 -8.52 6.13
N GLY A 5 2.89 -8.38 4.84
CA GLY A 5 3.09 -9.50 3.92
C GLY A 5 4.52 -9.65 3.37
N PRO A 6 4.66 -10.55 2.39
CA PRO A 6 3.59 -11.37 1.81
C PRO A 6 2.98 -12.34 2.83
N LEU A 7 1.65 -12.42 2.87
CA LEU A 7 0.91 -13.24 3.82
C LEU A 7 -0.04 -14.18 3.05
N ASP A 8 -0.09 -15.45 3.42
CA ASP A 8 -1.13 -16.34 2.91
C ASP A 8 -2.47 -16.00 3.60
N VAL A 9 -3.39 -15.45 2.83
CA VAL A 9 -4.71 -15.00 3.29
C VAL A 9 -5.85 -15.93 2.85
N ASP A 10 -5.55 -17.03 2.15
CA ASP A 10 -6.57 -18.01 1.73
C ASP A 10 -6.94 -18.93 2.89
N PRO A 11 -8.18 -18.83 3.44
CA PRO A 11 -8.60 -19.72 4.55
C PRO A 11 -8.61 -21.21 4.21
N LYS A 12 -8.53 -21.57 2.92
CA LYS A 12 -8.48 -22.96 2.44
C LYS A 12 -7.05 -23.48 2.28
N SER A 13 -6.07 -22.60 2.35
CA SER A 13 -4.66 -22.97 2.26
C SER A 13 -4.19 -23.68 3.53
N ALA A 14 -3.31 -24.69 3.36
CA ALA A 14 -2.61 -25.31 4.50
C ALA A 14 -1.70 -24.31 5.22
N ASP A 15 -1.24 -23.27 4.53
CA ASP A 15 -0.32 -22.25 5.01
C ASP A 15 -1.03 -20.96 5.44
N TYR A 16 -2.38 -20.99 5.59
CA TYR A 16 -3.16 -19.82 5.99
C TYR A 16 -2.60 -19.10 7.22
N GLY A 17 -2.24 -17.84 7.07
CA GLY A 17 -1.60 -17.00 8.09
C GLY A 17 -0.09 -17.11 8.16
N GLN A 18 0.56 -17.80 7.21
CA GLN A 18 2.01 -17.89 7.11
C GLN A 18 2.57 -16.70 6.33
N ILE A 19 3.67 -16.17 6.85
CA ILE A 19 4.43 -15.10 6.19
C ILE A 19 5.35 -15.74 5.15
N GLY A 20 5.22 -15.28 3.91
CA GLY A 20 6.04 -15.71 2.79
C GLY A 20 7.43 -15.07 2.78
N ARG A 21 8.08 -15.13 1.63
CA ARG A 21 9.44 -14.56 1.46
C ARG A 21 9.42 -13.04 1.70
N THR A 22 10.13 -12.61 2.72
CA THR A 22 10.19 -11.20 3.14
C THR A 22 11.63 -10.79 3.48
N PRO A 23 12.02 -9.51 3.25
CA PRO A 23 13.31 -9.00 3.70
C PRO A 23 13.39 -8.81 5.22
N LYS A 24 12.27 -8.95 5.95
CA LYS A 24 12.26 -8.84 7.41
C LYS A 24 12.86 -10.10 8.04
N PRO A 25 13.97 -10.01 8.81
CA PRO A 25 14.64 -11.18 9.36
C PRO A 25 13.73 -11.96 10.32
N HIS A 26 13.82 -13.28 10.27
CA HIS A 26 13.13 -14.24 11.15
C HIS A 26 11.60 -14.38 10.95
N TRP A 27 11.02 -13.76 9.91
CA TRP A 27 9.58 -13.84 9.66
C TRP A 27 9.20 -14.82 8.53
N GLU A 28 10.10 -15.08 7.59
CA GLU A 28 9.83 -16.00 6.48
C GLU A 28 9.49 -17.40 7.00
N GLY A 29 8.37 -17.96 6.56
CA GLY A 29 7.87 -19.27 6.97
C GLY A 29 7.15 -19.30 8.33
N PHE A 30 7.14 -18.21 9.09
CA PHE A 30 6.45 -18.15 10.38
C PHE A 30 4.94 -18.04 10.18
N ASN A 31 4.17 -18.96 10.77
CA ASN A 31 2.70 -18.91 10.76
C ASN A 31 2.19 -18.15 11.99
N LEU A 32 2.01 -16.84 11.84
CA LEU A 32 1.55 -15.95 12.91
C LEU A 32 0.16 -16.33 13.43
N ARG A 33 -0.75 -16.71 12.52
CA ARG A 33 -2.11 -17.11 12.87
C ARG A 33 -2.12 -18.34 13.78
N SER A 34 -1.45 -19.41 13.38
CA SER A 34 -1.41 -20.67 14.14
C SER A 34 -0.77 -20.45 15.50
N HIS A 35 0.31 -19.69 15.58
CA HIS A 35 0.96 -19.36 16.84
C HIS A 35 0.02 -18.61 17.80
N LEU A 36 -0.69 -17.58 17.32
CA LEU A 36 -1.65 -16.86 18.17
C LEU A 36 -2.85 -17.72 18.57
N GLN A 37 -3.31 -18.60 17.70
CA GLN A 37 -4.39 -19.53 18.00
C GLN A 37 -4.01 -20.50 19.14
N GLU A 38 -2.77 -20.99 19.14
CA GLU A 38 -2.25 -21.83 20.23
C GLU A 38 -2.10 -21.06 21.53
N VAL A 39 -1.55 -19.84 21.48
CA VAL A 39 -1.31 -19.01 22.68
C VAL A 39 -2.61 -18.59 23.36
N PHE A 40 -3.62 -18.20 22.59
CA PHE A 40 -4.87 -17.65 23.13
C PHE A 40 -6.02 -18.65 23.20
N ASP A 41 -5.83 -19.87 22.71
CA ASP A 41 -6.85 -20.92 22.65
C ASP A 41 -8.19 -20.42 22.06
N CYS A 42 -8.13 -19.68 20.97
CA CYS A 42 -9.30 -19.12 20.30
C CYS A 42 -9.14 -19.12 18.77
N PRO A 43 -10.24 -19.14 18.01
CA PRO A 43 -10.18 -18.99 16.56
C PRO A 43 -9.52 -17.67 16.16
N VAL A 44 -8.53 -17.72 15.26
CA VAL A 44 -7.84 -16.55 14.74
C VAL A 44 -8.03 -16.46 13.23
N MET A 45 -8.52 -15.33 12.76
CA MET A 45 -8.55 -14.97 11.34
C MET A 45 -7.34 -14.09 11.02
N SER A 46 -6.77 -14.26 9.82
CA SER A 46 -5.59 -13.52 9.36
C SER A 46 -5.88 -12.81 8.06
N GLU A 47 -5.44 -11.55 7.97
CA GLU A 47 -5.53 -10.71 6.79
C GLU A 47 -4.28 -9.80 6.69
N SER A 48 -4.02 -9.20 5.52
CA SER A 48 -2.97 -8.22 5.38
C SER A 48 -3.30 -6.94 6.15
N ASP A 49 -2.28 -6.21 6.58
CA ASP A 49 -2.43 -4.96 7.34
C ASP A 49 -3.19 -3.89 6.54
N VAL A 50 -2.94 -3.79 5.25
CA VAL A 50 -3.61 -2.84 4.37
C VAL A 50 -5.07 -3.21 4.11
N ASN A 51 -5.39 -4.51 4.01
CA ASN A 51 -6.78 -4.97 3.91
C ASN A 51 -7.55 -4.73 5.22
N GLY A 52 -6.90 -4.97 6.35
CA GLY A 52 -7.47 -4.65 7.66
C GLY A 52 -7.77 -3.15 7.80
N ALA A 53 -6.86 -2.29 7.33
CA ALA A 53 -7.08 -0.84 7.29
C ALA A 53 -8.23 -0.47 6.34
N ALA A 54 -8.29 -1.04 5.13
CA ALA A 54 -9.36 -0.79 4.17
C ALA A 54 -10.74 -1.14 4.74
N LEU A 55 -10.86 -2.27 5.44
CA LEU A 55 -12.11 -2.66 6.12
C LEU A 55 -12.47 -1.69 7.24
N ALA A 56 -11.50 -1.26 8.04
CA ALA A 56 -11.73 -0.33 9.12
C ALA A 56 -12.25 1.02 8.59
N GLU A 57 -11.63 1.55 7.56
CA GLU A 57 -12.07 2.80 6.91
C GLU A 57 -13.47 2.65 6.29
N ALA A 58 -13.74 1.52 5.64
CA ALA A 58 -15.03 1.28 5.01
C ALA A 58 -16.21 1.19 6.01
N HIS A 59 -15.93 0.70 7.22
CA HIS A 59 -17.01 0.42 8.20
C HIS A 59 -17.12 1.44 9.32
N TRP A 60 -16.02 2.09 9.76
CA TRP A 60 -16.03 2.85 11.02
C TRP A 60 -15.61 4.31 10.93
N GLN A 61 -14.87 4.71 9.89
CA GLN A 61 -14.29 6.06 9.82
C GLN A 61 -15.14 7.08 9.06
N LEU A 62 -16.12 6.61 8.27
CA LEU A 62 -16.98 7.46 7.47
C LEU A 62 -18.40 7.47 8.06
N ASP A 63 -19.17 8.55 7.82
CA ASP A 63 -20.53 8.73 8.36
C ASP A 63 -21.51 7.61 7.98
N ARG A 64 -21.16 6.83 6.96
CA ARG A 64 -21.89 5.65 6.50
C ARG A 64 -20.92 4.58 6.00
N PRO A 65 -21.29 3.30 6.06
CA PRO A 65 -20.50 2.25 5.43
C PRO A 65 -20.33 2.50 3.93
N ILE A 66 -19.10 2.33 3.45
CA ILE A 66 -18.74 2.46 2.04
C ILE A 66 -18.60 1.07 1.44
N GLN A 67 -19.26 0.85 0.30
CA GLN A 67 -19.26 -0.45 -0.36
C GLN A 67 -18.05 -0.65 -1.28
N HIS A 68 -17.51 0.44 -1.86
CA HIS A 68 -16.39 0.39 -2.80
C HIS A 68 -15.33 1.40 -2.35
N LEU A 69 -14.24 0.90 -1.79
CA LEU A 69 -13.16 1.72 -1.25
C LEU A 69 -11.80 1.15 -1.63
N ALA A 70 -10.85 2.01 -1.95
CA ALA A 70 -9.44 1.65 -2.02
C ALA A 70 -8.67 2.37 -0.90
N TYR A 71 -7.92 1.62 -0.10
CA TYR A 71 -6.99 2.17 0.89
C TYR A 71 -5.57 1.97 0.41
N VAL A 72 -4.81 3.04 0.35
CA VAL A 72 -3.41 3.05 -0.06
C VAL A 72 -2.55 3.43 1.14
N THR A 73 -1.65 2.56 1.55
CA THR A 73 -0.61 2.94 2.52
C THR A 73 0.69 3.27 1.80
N VAL A 74 1.30 4.42 2.14
CA VAL A 74 2.62 4.83 1.64
C VAL A 74 3.54 5.08 2.83
N GLY A 75 4.45 4.13 3.03
CA GLY A 75 5.39 4.14 4.16
C GLY A 75 6.73 3.53 3.77
N THR A 76 7.18 2.49 4.47
CA THR A 76 8.36 1.67 4.09
C THR A 76 8.14 0.97 2.75
N GLY A 77 6.90 0.59 2.45
CA GLY A 77 6.46 0.08 1.16
C GLY A 77 5.19 0.80 0.70
N ILE A 78 4.61 0.33 -0.40
CA ILE A 78 3.30 0.76 -0.89
C ILE A 78 2.38 -0.46 -0.95
N GLY A 79 1.31 -0.43 -0.16
CA GLY A 79 0.28 -1.46 -0.16
C GLY A 79 -1.08 -0.88 -0.53
N VAL A 80 -1.95 -1.70 -1.12
CA VAL A 80 -3.32 -1.30 -1.48
C VAL A 80 -4.29 -2.38 -1.04
N GLY A 81 -5.27 -2.01 -0.21
CA GLY A 81 -6.44 -2.83 0.11
C GLY A 81 -7.66 -2.31 -0.63
N VAL A 82 -8.43 -3.20 -1.24
CA VAL A 82 -9.64 -2.85 -1.98
C VAL A 82 -10.84 -3.52 -1.33
N VAL A 83 -11.84 -2.72 -1.00
CA VAL A 83 -13.18 -3.18 -0.59
C VAL A 83 -14.11 -3.06 -1.79
N GLN A 84 -14.78 -4.13 -2.13
CA GLN A 84 -15.78 -4.19 -3.19
C GLN A 84 -17.01 -4.93 -2.66
N ASP A 85 -18.19 -4.33 -2.83
CA ASP A 85 -19.44 -4.84 -2.26
C ASP A 85 -19.34 -5.12 -0.75
N GLY A 86 -18.65 -4.24 -0.02
CA GLY A 86 -18.45 -4.33 1.42
C GLY A 86 -17.48 -5.43 1.88
N SER A 87 -16.81 -6.11 0.96
CA SER A 87 -15.87 -7.21 1.24
C SER A 87 -14.49 -6.94 0.66
N ILE A 88 -13.45 -7.49 1.27
CA ILE A 88 -12.09 -7.41 0.73
C ILE A 88 -12.01 -8.12 -0.62
N LEU A 89 -11.42 -7.44 -1.59
CA LEU A 89 -11.07 -8.02 -2.88
C LEU A 89 -9.74 -8.75 -2.76
N ASN A 90 -9.82 -10.06 -2.56
CA ASN A 90 -8.68 -10.97 -2.66
C ASN A 90 -8.84 -11.85 -3.90
N GLY A 91 -7.72 -12.12 -4.57
CA GLY A 91 -7.63 -13.17 -5.57
C GLY A 91 -7.22 -14.50 -4.93
N ARG A 92 -6.28 -15.20 -5.55
CA ARG A 92 -5.62 -16.37 -4.95
C ARG A 92 -4.78 -16.00 -3.72
N SER A 93 -4.30 -14.76 -3.67
CA SER A 93 -3.56 -14.16 -2.57
C SER A 93 -3.85 -12.66 -2.55
N HIS A 94 -3.30 -11.95 -1.57
CA HIS A 94 -3.35 -10.49 -1.50
C HIS A 94 -2.69 -9.87 -2.76
N PRO A 95 -3.36 -8.92 -3.45
CA PRO A 95 -2.78 -8.21 -4.58
C PRO A 95 -1.60 -7.33 -4.17
N GLU A 96 -0.50 -7.42 -4.90
CA GLU A 96 0.72 -6.61 -4.70
C GLU A 96 0.71 -5.37 -5.60
N ILE A 97 -0.33 -4.54 -5.48
CA ILE A 97 -0.58 -3.38 -6.37
C ILE A 97 0.52 -2.32 -6.25
N GLY A 98 1.22 -2.22 -5.12
CA GLY A 98 2.37 -1.33 -4.95
C GLY A 98 3.53 -1.62 -5.92
N HIS A 99 3.56 -2.80 -6.54
CA HIS A 99 4.61 -3.18 -7.49
C HIS A 99 4.23 -2.99 -8.97
N ILE A 100 3.16 -2.27 -9.28
CA ILE A 100 2.82 -1.93 -10.68
C ILE A 100 3.94 -1.11 -11.33
N ARG A 101 4.04 -1.22 -12.66
CA ARG A 101 4.88 -0.33 -13.45
C ARG A 101 4.15 0.99 -13.68
N VAL A 102 4.88 2.08 -13.58
CA VAL A 102 4.39 3.44 -13.81
C VAL A 102 5.27 4.15 -14.83
N GLU A 103 4.74 5.16 -15.48
CA GLU A 103 5.52 6.02 -16.34
C GLU A 103 6.55 6.81 -15.51
N ARG A 104 7.77 6.90 -16.01
CA ARG A 104 8.85 7.62 -15.35
C ARG A 104 8.74 9.12 -15.60
N HIS A 105 8.76 9.91 -14.53
CA HIS A 105 8.85 11.36 -14.66
C HIS A 105 10.13 11.76 -15.40
N PRO A 106 10.08 12.72 -16.35
CA PRO A 106 11.24 13.10 -17.15
C PRO A 106 12.48 13.49 -16.33
N SER A 107 12.29 14.13 -15.18
CA SER A 107 13.38 14.53 -14.28
C SER A 107 13.95 13.39 -13.41
N ASP A 108 13.33 12.20 -13.41
CA ASP A 108 13.71 11.08 -12.54
C ASP A 108 14.19 9.82 -13.29
N ARG A 109 14.52 9.96 -14.57
CA ARG A 109 14.88 8.82 -15.44
C ARG A 109 16.15 8.10 -15.03
N THR A 110 17.03 8.75 -14.30
CA THR A 110 18.32 8.19 -13.87
C THR A 110 18.26 7.45 -12.54
N PHE A 111 17.19 7.59 -11.76
CA PHE A 111 17.04 6.90 -10.50
C PHE A 111 16.66 5.43 -10.73
N SER A 112 17.46 4.48 -10.21
CA SER A 112 17.26 3.05 -10.46
C SER A 112 16.10 2.40 -9.69
N GLY A 113 15.53 3.12 -8.71
CA GLY A 113 14.56 2.57 -7.77
C GLY A 113 15.21 1.80 -6.61
N THR A 114 14.41 1.54 -5.58
CA THR A 114 14.86 0.87 -4.35
C THR A 114 14.19 -0.48 -4.09
N CYS A 115 13.23 -0.89 -4.93
CA CYS A 115 12.57 -2.17 -4.73
C CYS A 115 13.54 -3.34 -4.95
N PRO A 116 13.72 -4.26 -3.98
CA PRO A 116 14.67 -5.35 -4.11
C PRO A 116 14.25 -6.41 -5.14
N PHE A 117 12.98 -6.41 -5.56
CA PHE A 117 12.44 -7.39 -6.51
C PHE A 117 12.34 -6.84 -7.93
N HIS A 118 11.94 -5.56 -8.09
CA HIS A 118 11.57 -4.97 -9.37
C HIS A 118 12.35 -3.69 -9.71
N GLY A 119 13.24 -3.22 -8.82
CA GLY A 119 13.98 -1.97 -9.01
C GLY A 119 13.03 -0.76 -9.00
N ASP A 120 12.57 -0.36 -10.18
CA ASP A 120 11.82 0.85 -10.47
C ASP A 120 10.28 0.65 -10.64
N CYS A 121 9.68 -0.31 -9.93
CA CYS A 121 8.23 -0.34 -9.77
C CYS A 121 7.74 0.86 -8.92
N LEU A 122 6.43 1.06 -8.82
CA LEU A 122 5.86 2.18 -8.05
C LEU A 122 6.45 2.27 -6.63
N GLU A 123 6.47 1.17 -5.88
CA GLU A 123 7.09 1.14 -4.54
C GLU A 123 8.56 1.55 -4.58
N GLY A 124 9.32 1.03 -5.54
CA GLY A 124 10.74 1.37 -5.71
C GLY A 124 11.00 2.82 -6.09
N LEU A 125 9.97 3.54 -6.55
CA LEU A 125 10.04 4.95 -6.94
C LEU A 125 9.44 5.91 -5.91
N ALA A 126 8.42 5.48 -5.16
CA ALA A 126 7.57 6.36 -4.37
C ALA A 126 7.42 5.96 -2.88
N ALA A 127 7.98 4.84 -2.43
CA ALA A 127 8.00 4.52 -1.01
C ALA A 127 9.04 5.35 -0.24
N GLY A 128 8.90 5.42 1.08
CA GLY A 128 9.81 6.16 1.97
C GLY A 128 11.30 5.91 1.71
N PRO A 129 11.77 4.66 1.52
CA PRO A 129 13.16 4.38 1.16
C PRO A 129 13.60 5.02 -0.16
N ALA A 130 12.73 5.09 -1.16
CA ALA A 130 13.03 5.74 -2.43
C ALA A 130 13.16 7.26 -2.28
N ILE A 131 12.32 7.87 -1.46
CA ILE A 131 12.37 9.30 -1.13
C ILE A 131 13.69 9.60 -0.41
N ALA A 132 14.01 8.83 0.63
CA ALA A 132 15.26 8.99 1.38
C ALA A 132 16.50 8.79 0.51
N ALA A 133 16.49 7.81 -0.39
CA ALA A 133 17.60 7.56 -1.32
C ALA A 133 17.83 8.71 -2.32
N ARG A 134 16.75 9.40 -2.75
CA ARG A 134 16.86 10.56 -3.66
C ARG A 134 17.27 11.85 -2.95
N TRP A 135 16.70 12.11 -1.79
CA TRP A 135 16.73 13.43 -1.17
C TRP A 135 17.50 13.48 0.15
N GLY A 136 17.92 12.32 0.69
CA GLY A 136 18.61 12.22 1.98
C GLY A 136 17.73 12.51 3.20
N ALA A 137 16.42 12.68 3.01
CA ALA A 137 15.45 12.99 4.06
C ALA A 137 14.08 12.39 3.73
N SER A 138 13.19 12.32 4.72
CA SER A 138 11.78 11.97 4.48
C SER A 138 11.04 13.14 3.80
N LEU A 139 9.94 12.82 3.11
CA LEU A 139 9.16 13.85 2.41
C LEU A 139 8.60 14.92 3.37
N THR A 140 8.29 14.54 4.59
CA THR A 140 7.77 15.44 5.64
C THR A 140 8.82 16.44 6.14
N GLU A 141 10.11 16.13 5.99
CA GLU A 141 11.24 17.00 6.38
C GLU A 141 11.64 17.97 5.25
N LEU A 142 11.20 17.72 4.03
CA LEU A 142 11.47 18.58 2.88
C LEU A 142 10.54 19.81 2.89
N SER A 143 10.99 20.89 2.29
CA SER A 143 10.15 22.09 2.14
C SER A 143 8.93 21.82 1.26
N GLN A 144 7.83 22.54 1.48
CA GLN A 144 6.58 22.38 0.71
C GLN A 144 6.72 22.68 -0.78
N ASP A 145 7.76 23.40 -1.18
CA ASP A 145 8.06 23.71 -2.59
C ASP A 145 9.15 22.80 -3.16
N HIS A 146 9.57 21.77 -2.40
CA HIS A 146 10.60 20.85 -2.85
C HIS A 146 10.10 20.01 -4.04
N PRO A 147 10.91 19.79 -5.09
CA PRO A 147 10.51 19.02 -6.27
C PRO A 147 10.12 17.57 -5.96
N GLY A 148 10.55 17.03 -4.82
CA GLY A 148 10.13 15.72 -4.33
C GLY A 148 8.62 15.60 -4.14
N LEU A 149 7.94 16.68 -3.72
CA LEU A 149 6.49 16.66 -3.54
C LEU A 149 5.74 16.53 -4.88
N LEU A 150 6.23 17.21 -5.93
CA LEU A 150 5.68 17.07 -7.28
C LEU A 150 5.89 15.66 -7.83
N LEU A 151 7.10 15.14 -7.66
CA LEU A 151 7.47 13.82 -8.13
C LEU A 151 6.63 12.73 -7.46
N GLU A 152 6.41 12.84 -6.16
CA GLU A 152 5.59 11.91 -5.39
C GLU A 152 4.13 11.97 -5.82
N GLY A 153 3.58 13.17 -6.02
CA GLY A 153 2.25 13.37 -6.58
C GLY A 153 2.08 12.71 -7.94
N PHE A 154 3.06 12.86 -8.83
CA PHE A 154 3.06 12.25 -10.17
C PHE A 154 2.99 10.72 -10.13
N TYR A 155 3.80 10.07 -9.29
CA TYR A 155 3.78 8.61 -9.19
C TYR A 155 2.51 8.08 -8.53
N LEU A 156 2.10 8.66 -7.41
CA LEU A 156 0.89 8.24 -6.70
C LEU A 156 -0.40 8.63 -7.44
N GLY A 157 -0.37 9.67 -8.27
CA GLY A 157 -1.46 10.02 -9.18
C GLY A 157 -1.75 8.90 -10.19
N GLN A 158 -0.72 8.29 -10.76
CA GLN A 158 -0.88 7.14 -11.67
C GLN A 158 -1.48 5.93 -10.97
N LEU A 159 -1.11 5.69 -9.70
CA LEU A 159 -1.77 4.67 -8.88
C LEU A 159 -3.26 4.99 -8.70
N ALA A 160 -3.60 6.23 -8.36
CA ALA A 160 -4.98 6.65 -8.18
C ALA A 160 -5.81 6.43 -9.46
N VAL A 161 -5.27 6.81 -10.63
CA VAL A 161 -5.90 6.54 -11.94
C VAL A 161 -6.11 5.04 -12.16
N SER A 162 -5.08 4.23 -11.89
CA SER A 162 -5.18 2.77 -12.03
C SER A 162 -6.30 2.19 -11.16
N LEU A 163 -6.41 2.64 -9.90
CA LEU A 163 -7.47 2.21 -8.99
C LEU A 163 -8.86 2.64 -9.48
N VAL A 164 -9.01 3.87 -9.96
CA VAL A 164 -10.27 4.35 -10.54
C VAL A 164 -10.67 3.52 -11.76
N LEU A 165 -9.74 3.24 -12.66
CA LEU A 165 -10.05 2.52 -13.91
C LEU A 165 -10.38 1.04 -13.67
N HIS A 166 -9.75 0.38 -12.69
CA HIS A 166 -9.93 -1.05 -12.44
C HIS A 166 -11.04 -1.37 -11.45
N HIS A 167 -11.24 -0.53 -10.43
CA HIS A 167 -12.11 -0.84 -9.30
C HIS A 167 -13.29 0.13 -9.12
N ARG A 168 -13.25 1.33 -9.75
CA ARG A 168 -14.29 2.35 -9.63
C ARG A 168 -14.73 2.62 -8.19
N PRO A 169 -13.78 2.84 -7.26
CA PRO A 169 -14.13 3.08 -5.86
C PRO A 169 -14.89 4.39 -5.67
N ASP A 170 -15.78 4.45 -4.67
CA ASP A 170 -16.42 5.68 -4.23
C ASP A 170 -15.42 6.65 -3.60
N VAL A 171 -14.38 6.10 -2.97
CA VAL A 171 -13.32 6.86 -2.30
C VAL A 171 -11.98 6.11 -2.35
N ILE A 172 -10.89 6.87 -2.50
CA ILE A 172 -9.51 6.39 -2.31
C ILE A 172 -8.95 7.11 -1.08
N ILE A 173 -8.52 6.35 -0.08
CA ILE A 173 -7.91 6.88 1.15
C ILE A 173 -6.41 6.63 1.08
N PHE A 174 -5.62 7.67 1.29
CA PHE A 174 -4.17 7.60 1.39
C PHE A 174 -3.74 7.69 2.84
N GLY A 175 -3.11 6.63 3.36
CA GLY A 175 -2.54 6.53 4.69
C GLY A 175 -1.03 6.25 4.64
N GLY A 176 -0.44 6.00 5.82
CA GLY A 176 1.01 5.82 5.98
C GLY A 176 1.76 7.14 6.18
N GLY A 177 3.02 7.03 6.61
CA GLY A 177 3.82 8.19 7.01
C GLY A 177 4.07 9.21 5.88
N VAL A 178 4.30 8.75 4.67
CA VAL A 178 4.54 9.62 3.50
C VAL A 178 3.29 10.43 3.16
N SER A 179 2.11 9.81 3.28
CA SER A 179 0.82 10.46 2.97
C SER A 179 0.46 11.59 3.93
N GLN A 180 1.11 11.68 5.09
CA GLN A 180 0.93 12.78 6.05
C GLN A 180 1.64 14.06 5.61
N THR A 181 2.40 14.04 4.52
CA THR A 181 3.08 15.23 4.01
C THR A 181 2.05 16.27 3.56
N PRO A 182 2.12 17.50 4.08
CA PRO A 182 1.20 18.57 3.69
C PRO A 182 1.17 18.76 2.17
N ARG A 183 -0.02 18.98 1.61
CA ARG A 183 -0.28 19.20 0.18
C ARG A 183 -0.02 18.01 -0.75
N LEU A 184 0.48 16.85 -0.25
CA LEU A 184 0.69 15.69 -1.11
C LEU A 184 -0.63 15.20 -1.72
N LEU A 185 -1.70 15.10 -0.92
CA LEU A 185 -3.00 14.67 -1.42
C LEU A 185 -3.57 15.60 -2.51
N GLU A 186 -3.33 16.91 -2.39
CA GLU A 186 -3.69 17.89 -3.43
C GLU A 186 -2.94 17.61 -4.74
N ARG A 187 -1.65 17.29 -4.64
CA ARG A 187 -0.81 16.92 -5.80
C ARG A 187 -1.28 15.63 -6.44
N ILE A 188 -1.55 14.58 -5.64
CA ILE A 188 -2.09 13.31 -6.15
C ILE A 188 -3.40 13.54 -6.90
N ARG A 189 -4.31 14.35 -6.35
CA ARG A 189 -5.58 14.68 -7.01
C ARG A 189 -5.35 15.43 -8.33
N HIS A 190 -4.44 16.40 -8.32
CA HIS A 190 -4.11 17.16 -9.53
C HIS A 190 -3.61 16.25 -10.63
N GLU A 191 -2.62 15.40 -10.36
CA GLU A 191 -2.06 14.46 -11.33
C GLU A 191 -3.10 13.44 -11.81
N CYS A 192 -3.93 12.92 -10.91
CA CYS A 192 -5.01 11.99 -11.26
C CYS A 192 -6.04 12.60 -12.23
N LEU A 193 -6.25 13.93 -12.20
CA LEU A 193 -7.18 14.62 -13.10
C LEU A 193 -6.55 14.96 -14.46
N LEU A 194 -5.23 14.92 -14.58
CA LEU A 194 -4.51 15.16 -15.83
C LEU A 194 -4.35 13.91 -16.70
N LEU A 195 -4.45 12.73 -16.08
CA LEU A 195 -4.31 11.43 -16.73
C LEU A 195 -5.67 10.82 -17.07
#